data_ba48f9cfc5c0a30551888422353b0e27
#
_entry.id   ba48f9cfc5c0a30551888422353b0e27
#
_cell.length_a   1.000
_cell.length_b   1.000
_cell.length_c   1.000
_cell.angle_alpha   90.00
_cell.angle_beta   90.00
_cell.angle_gamma   90.00
#
_symmetry.space_group_name_H-M   'P 1'
#
loop_
_entity.id
_entity.type
_entity.pdbx_description
1 polymer ?
#
loop_
_entity_poly.entity_id
_entity_poly.type
_entity_poly.pdbx_seq_one_letter_code
_entity_poly.pdbx_strand_id
1 'polypeptide(L)'
;MHKGTPMSTVLKNFLPRLGGLVMVALLCSLVLGGLPRPGKADQSVHLSYWLRSGIEQLEAGNYQQALQDFNQSLERENNLALAYSNRCLTEIYLQDYLHAWQDCTRSLQQQSDNYLAYFHRGLAFYRLGDYPQALTDYNQTIRLKPTYYQAYYNRGLVQAAMKNYPLALADFNQSLRQITNQQPDTLATIYNDRGLSHLALHNFTSAKADFNQALWLNKNNASAYYNLACTAHQLGEYDRSIAHLNQAIAIDPFYADAYIRRGLLRHQLGYYQSALADLNQGANHLYHQGLHHNYQQILALIEQIHQQLLSLPSPIV
;
A
#
# COMPACT_ATOMS: atom_id res chain seq x y z
N MET A 1 38.72 -26.62 0.63
CA MET A 1 37.60 -26.71 -0.32
C MET A 1 36.31 -26.27 0.40
N HIS A 2 36.07 -24.98 0.59
CA HIS A 2 34.77 -24.45 1.05
C HIS A 2 33.91 -24.19 -0.16
N LYS A 3 32.89 -25.00 -0.36
CA LYS A 3 31.84 -24.77 -1.34
C LYS A 3 31.02 -23.56 -0.86
N GLY A 4 31.32 -22.38 -1.39
CA GLY A 4 30.45 -21.22 -1.20
C GLY A 4 29.06 -21.54 -1.69
N THR A 5 28.06 -21.27 -0.87
CA THR A 5 26.63 -21.33 -1.24
C THR A 5 26.42 -20.49 -2.49
N PRO A 6 25.83 -21.03 -3.56
CA PRO A 6 25.70 -20.29 -4.78
C PRO A 6 24.84 -19.05 -4.56
N MET A 7 25.33 -17.90 -4.96
CA MET A 7 24.73 -16.56 -4.84
C MET A 7 23.30 -16.48 -5.41
N SER A 8 22.92 -17.44 -6.26
CA SER A 8 21.55 -17.63 -6.75
C SER A 8 20.51 -17.87 -5.63
N THR A 9 20.95 -18.41 -4.49
CA THR A 9 20.06 -18.71 -3.34
C THR A 9 19.80 -17.46 -2.51
N VAL A 10 20.79 -16.57 -2.37
CA VAL A 10 20.63 -15.28 -1.66
C VAL A 10 19.73 -14.34 -2.48
N LEU A 11 19.96 -14.23 -3.77
CA LEU A 11 19.12 -13.47 -4.70
C LEU A 11 17.67 -13.98 -4.74
N LYS A 12 17.47 -15.31 -4.73
CA LYS A 12 16.11 -15.90 -4.72
C LYS A 12 15.35 -15.63 -3.42
N ASN A 13 16.04 -15.48 -2.30
CA ASN A 13 15.41 -15.22 -0.99
C ASN A 13 15.12 -13.73 -0.77
N PHE A 14 15.84 -12.82 -1.45
CA PHE A 14 15.62 -11.36 -1.38
C PHE A 14 14.50 -10.89 -2.30
N LEU A 15 14.38 -11.47 -3.49
CA LEU A 15 13.44 -11.03 -4.52
C LEU A 15 11.94 -11.12 -4.14
N PRO A 16 11.45 -12.16 -3.42
CA PRO A 16 10.03 -12.26 -3.03
C PRO A 16 9.66 -11.50 -1.76
N ARG A 17 10.63 -11.18 -0.88
CA ARG A 17 10.35 -10.56 0.43
C ARG A 17 10.30 -9.03 0.37
N LEU A 18 11.04 -8.40 -0.52
CA LEU A 18 11.02 -6.94 -0.72
C LEU A 18 9.70 -6.47 -1.34
N GLY A 19 9.08 -7.24 -2.24
CA GLY A 19 7.77 -6.91 -2.81
C GLY A 19 6.63 -6.91 -1.78
N GLY A 20 6.74 -7.71 -0.70
CA GLY A 20 5.72 -7.76 0.36
C GLY A 20 5.74 -6.56 1.32
N LEU A 21 6.90 -5.92 1.51
CA LEU A 21 7.04 -4.75 2.42
C LEU A 21 6.59 -3.44 1.76
N VAL A 22 6.77 -3.30 0.45
CA VAL A 22 6.28 -2.13 -0.31
C VAL A 22 4.75 -2.07 -0.35
N MET A 23 4.06 -3.22 -0.37
CA MET A 23 2.59 -3.26 -0.26
C MET A 23 2.06 -2.65 1.05
N VAL A 24 2.79 -2.76 2.16
CA VAL A 24 2.33 -2.27 3.46
C VAL A 24 2.55 -0.76 3.63
N ALA A 25 3.62 -0.21 3.09
CA ALA A 25 3.95 1.22 3.26
C ALA A 25 3.15 2.15 2.31
N LEU A 26 2.87 1.72 1.07
CA LEU A 26 2.11 2.51 0.09
C LEU A 26 0.61 2.56 0.36
N LEU A 27 0.08 1.62 1.14
CA LEU A 27 -1.33 1.58 1.51
C LEU A 27 -1.74 2.69 2.50
N CYS A 28 -0.77 3.40 3.13
CA CYS A 28 -1.09 4.46 4.09
C CYS A 28 -1.68 5.72 3.47
N SER A 29 -1.26 6.11 2.27
CA SER A 29 -1.63 7.43 1.71
C SER A 29 -2.94 7.43 0.91
N LEU A 30 -3.40 6.29 0.42
CA LEU A 30 -4.50 6.22 -0.54
C LEU A 30 -5.83 5.75 0.02
N VAL A 31 -5.80 4.91 1.04
CA VAL A 31 -7.03 4.55 1.75
C VAL A 31 -7.67 5.79 2.39
N LEU A 32 -6.86 6.79 2.76
CA LEU A 32 -7.32 8.03 3.38
C LEU A 32 -7.75 9.10 2.37
N GLY A 33 -7.10 9.18 1.20
CA GLY A 33 -7.45 10.18 0.16
C GLY A 33 -8.78 9.92 -0.56
N GLY A 34 -9.34 8.72 -0.45
CA GLY A 34 -10.59 8.31 -1.07
C GLY A 34 -11.72 7.98 -0.09
N LEU A 35 -11.54 8.20 1.21
CA LEU A 35 -12.64 8.01 2.15
C LEU A 35 -13.74 9.03 1.84
N PRO A 36 -15.01 8.59 1.74
CA PRO A 36 -16.10 9.51 1.49
C PRO A 36 -16.13 10.53 2.61
N ARG A 37 -16.32 11.78 2.22
CA ARG A 37 -16.71 12.80 3.19
C ARG A 37 -17.95 12.29 3.90
N PRO A 38 -18.08 12.49 5.23
CA PRO A 38 -19.30 12.13 5.93
C PRO A 38 -20.48 12.67 5.12
N GLY A 39 -21.42 11.79 4.78
CA GLY A 39 -22.55 12.14 3.92
C GLY A 39 -23.21 13.39 4.49
N LYS A 40 -23.58 14.36 3.64
CA LYS A 40 -24.37 15.50 4.10
C LYS A 40 -25.55 14.92 4.87
N ALA A 41 -25.55 15.15 6.19
CA ALA A 41 -26.65 14.74 7.04
C ALA A 41 -27.93 15.29 6.44
N ASP A 42 -28.94 14.46 6.31
CA ASP A 42 -30.27 14.90 5.92
C ASP A 42 -30.62 16.08 6.83
N GLN A 43 -30.87 17.25 6.25
CA GLN A 43 -31.07 18.51 6.98
C GLN A 43 -32.29 18.50 7.93
N SER A 44 -33.05 17.40 7.97
CA SER A 44 -34.19 17.18 8.84
C SER A 44 -33.86 16.69 10.24
N VAL A 45 -32.61 16.22 10.49
CA VAL A 45 -32.18 15.76 11.81
C VAL A 45 -31.53 16.92 12.55
N HIS A 46 -32.12 17.36 13.67
CA HIS A 46 -31.49 18.30 14.60
C HIS A 46 -30.24 17.60 15.20
N LEU A 47 -29.09 17.78 14.54
CA LEU A 47 -27.81 17.33 15.09
C LEU A 47 -27.48 18.18 16.31
N SER A 48 -27.08 17.52 17.37
CA SER A 48 -26.61 18.23 18.55
C SER A 48 -25.34 19.01 18.29
N TYR A 49 -25.02 19.94 19.16
CA TYR A 49 -23.84 20.79 19.05
C TYR A 49 -22.56 19.96 18.90
N TRP A 50 -22.33 18.99 19.78
CA TRP A 50 -21.10 18.21 19.80
C TRP A 50 -20.96 17.28 18.60
N LEU A 51 -22.04 16.66 18.16
CA LEU A 51 -22.02 15.81 16.96
C LEU A 51 -21.69 16.62 15.70
N ARG A 52 -22.30 17.80 15.56
CA ARG A 52 -22.03 18.71 14.45
C ARG A 52 -20.59 19.22 14.48
N SER A 53 -20.11 19.69 15.64
CA SER A 53 -18.74 20.13 15.83
C SER A 53 -17.75 19.02 15.47
N GLY A 54 -17.95 17.80 15.96
CA GLY A 54 -17.12 16.65 15.65
C GLY A 54 -17.03 16.34 14.15
N ILE A 55 -18.18 16.43 13.43
CA ILE A 55 -18.21 16.26 11.96
C ILE A 55 -17.42 17.37 11.27
N GLU A 56 -17.61 18.64 11.67
CA GLU A 56 -16.85 19.78 11.12
C GLU A 56 -15.34 19.63 11.34
N GLN A 57 -14.93 19.23 12.55
CA GLN A 57 -13.51 18.98 12.86
C GLN A 57 -12.93 17.80 12.05
N LEU A 58 -13.70 16.73 11.87
CA LEU A 58 -13.31 15.58 11.05
C LEU A 58 -13.11 15.99 9.58
N GLU A 59 -14.04 16.77 9.03
CA GLU A 59 -13.95 17.32 7.66
C GLU A 59 -12.76 18.28 7.49
N ALA A 60 -12.42 19.03 8.53
CA ALA A 60 -11.27 19.93 8.57
C ALA A 60 -9.93 19.17 8.76
N GLY A 61 -9.95 17.87 9.04
CA GLY A 61 -8.75 17.07 9.33
C GLY A 61 -8.22 17.20 10.76
N ASN A 62 -8.96 17.86 11.65
CA ASN A 62 -8.61 18.07 13.04
C ASN A 62 -9.02 16.84 13.89
N TYR A 63 -8.47 15.67 13.61
CA TYR A 63 -8.91 14.37 14.11
C TYR A 63 -8.93 14.26 15.64
N GLN A 64 -7.97 14.86 16.34
CA GLN A 64 -7.93 14.84 17.81
C GLN A 64 -9.11 15.64 18.42
N GLN A 65 -9.43 16.79 17.83
CA GLN A 65 -10.58 17.59 18.28
C GLN A 65 -11.89 16.90 17.94
N ALA A 66 -12.00 16.32 16.73
CA ALA A 66 -13.16 15.53 16.33
C ALA A 66 -13.43 14.37 17.31
N LEU A 67 -12.36 13.66 17.73
CA LEU A 67 -12.47 12.58 18.72
C LEU A 67 -13.03 13.09 20.06
N GLN A 68 -12.56 14.24 20.54
CA GLN A 68 -13.07 14.84 21.78
C GLN A 68 -14.53 15.22 21.65
N ASP A 69 -14.93 15.85 20.55
CA ASP A 69 -16.29 16.28 20.29
C ASP A 69 -17.25 15.10 20.19
N PHE A 70 -16.85 14.00 19.51
CA PHE A 70 -17.66 12.77 19.48
C PHE A 70 -17.75 12.09 20.85
N ASN A 71 -16.73 12.15 21.70
CA ASN A 71 -16.80 11.67 23.07
C ASN A 71 -17.87 12.45 23.86
N GLN A 72 -17.88 13.79 23.73
CA GLN A 72 -18.89 14.64 24.37
C GLN A 72 -20.31 14.37 23.83
N SER A 73 -20.44 14.11 22.52
CA SER A 73 -21.71 13.71 21.93
C SER A 73 -22.23 12.39 22.52
N LEU A 74 -21.38 11.39 22.62
CA LEU A 74 -21.72 10.05 23.13
C LEU A 74 -22.07 10.04 24.64
N GLU A 75 -21.55 10.99 25.41
CA GLU A 75 -21.87 11.15 26.82
C GLU A 75 -23.21 11.82 27.06
N ARG A 76 -23.71 12.64 26.12
CA ARG A 76 -24.84 13.57 26.36
C ARG A 76 -26.07 13.30 25.52
N GLU A 77 -25.97 12.45 24.49
CA GLU A 77 -26.97 12.38 23.42
C GLU A 77 -27.46 10.97 23.11
N ASN A 78 -28.67 10.94 22.49
CA ASN A 78 -29.35 9.67 22.18
C ASN A 78 -29.07 9.13 20.76
N ASN A 79 -28.51 9.94 19.82
CA ASN A 79 -28.25 9.47 18.47
C ASN A 79 -26.83 8.87 18.40
N LEU A 80 -26.66 7.71 18.99
CA LEU A 80 -25.37 7.10 19.21
C LEU A 80 -24.80 6.46 17.93
N ALA A 81 -25.67 5.98 17.01
CA ALA A 81 -25.20 5.26 15.80
C ALA A 81 -24.31 6.15 14.90
N LEU A 82 -24.74 7.40 14.65
CA LEU A 82 -23.98 8.34 13.82
C LEU A 82 -22.70 8.80 14.52
N ALA A 83 -22.76 9.07 15.82
CA ALA A 83 -21.61 9.46 16.62
C ALA A 83 -20.55 8.34 16.64
N TYR A 84 -20.95 7.10 16.89
CA TYR A 84 -20.05 5.93 16.82
C TYR A 84 -19.45 5.75 15.42
N SER A 85 -20.25 5.88 14.35
CA SER A 85 -19.74 5.73 12.97
C SER A 85 -18.68 6.76 12.63
N ASN A 86 -18.89 8.03 13.01
CA ASN A 86 -17.91 9.10 12.75
C ASN A 86 -16.69 9.01 13.66
N ARG A 87 -16.86 8.58 14.93
CA ARG A 87 -15.74 8.35 15.83
C ARG A 87 -14.87 7.18 15.33
N CYS A 88 -15.47 6.09 14.88
CA CYS A 88 -14.77 4.99 14.21
C CYS A 88 -13.92 5.50 13.04
N LEU A 89 -14.46 6.34 12.15
CA LEU A 89 -13.71 6.94 11.05
C LEU A 89 -12.56 7.83 11.56
N THR A 90 -12.81 8.62 12.60
CA THR A 90 -11.79 9.46 13.23
C THR A 90 -10.63 8.63 13.80
N GLU A 91 -10.97 7.53 14.48
CA GLU A 91 -9.97 6.59 15.04
C GLU A 91 -9.15 5.91 13.94
N ILE A 92 -9.74 5.61 12.78
CA ILE A 92 -8.99 5.12 11.61
C ILE A 92 -7.95 6.16 11.15
N TYR A 93 -8.32 7.45 11.07
CA TYR A 93 -7.37 8.50 10.73
C TYR A 93 -6.26 8.65 11.78
N LEU A 94 -6.57 8.42 13.05
CA LEU A 94 -5.60 8.40 14.15
C LEU A 94 -4.82 7.09 14.24
N GLN A 95 -5.08 6.12 13.37
CA GLN A 95 -4.49 4.77 13.33
C GLN A 95 -4.80 3.92 14.57
N ASP A 96 -5.83 4.26 15.31
CA ASP A 96 -6.33 3.48 16.44
C ASP A 96 -7.38 2.45 15.96
N TYR A 97 -6.90 1.43 15.29
CA TYR A 97 -7.76 0.43 14.67
C TYR A 97 -8.50 -0.46 15.68
N LEU A 98 -7.98 -0.57 16.91
CA LEU A 98 -8.60 -1.36 17.98
C LEU A 98 -9.90 -0.68 18.50
N HIS A 99 -9.89 0.61 18.71
CA HIS A 99 -11.11 1.35 19.09
C HIS A 99 -12.03 1.51 17.87
N ALA A 100 -11.47 1.76 16.69
CA ALA A 100 -12.25 1.92 15.48
C ALA A 100 -13.21 0.74 15.21
N TRP A 101 -12.74 -0.52 15.21
CA TRP A 101 -13.64 -1.66 14.95
C TRP A 101 -14.71 -1.81 16.03
N GLN A 102 -14.41 -1.46 17.29
CA GLN A 102 -15.38 -1.50 18.38
C GLN A 102 -16.50 -0.49 18.17
N ASP A 103 -16.16 0.76 17.83
CA ASP A 103 -17.12 1.81 17.59
C ASP A 103 -17.95 1.59 16.34
N CYS A 104 -17.35 1.14 15.25
CA CYS A 104 -18.10 0.69 14.10
C CYS A 104 -19.08 -0.45 14.44
N THR A 105 -18.70 -1.38 15.32
CA THR A 105 -19.59 -2.46 15.77
C THR A 105 -20.76 -1.90 16.60
N ARG A 106 -20.52 -0.94 17.49
CA ARG A 106 -21.59 -0.26 18.26
C ARG A 106 -22.55 0.49 17.34
N SER A 107 -22.02 1.18 16.31
CA SER A 107 -22.86 1.81 15.28
C SER A 107 -23.77 0.79 14.59
N LEU A 108 -23.21 -0.35 14.17
CA LEU A 108 -23.95 -1.41 13.48
C LEU A 108 -24.97 -2.14 14.35
N GLN A 109 -24.78 -2.20 15.67
CA GLN A 109 -25.78 -2.72 16.61
C GLN A 109 -27.05 -1.87 16.65
N GLN A 110 -26.93 -0.58 16.37
CA GLN A 110 -28.05 0.37 16.34
C GLN A 110 -28.62 0.57 14.93
N GLN A 111 -27.77 0.57 13.92
CA GLN A 111 -28.13 0.75 12.52
C GLN A 111 -27.41 -0.30 11.65
N SER A 112 -28.05 -1.44 11.46
CA SER A 112 -27.49 -2.61 10.80
C SER A 112 -27.35 -2.49 9.27
N ASP A 113 -27.89 -1.44 8.66
CA ASP A 113 -27.82 -1.17 7.21
C ASP A 113 -26.81 -0.07 6.83
N ASN A 114 -25.99 0.40 7.79
CA ASN A 114 -24.95 1.39 7.55
C ASN A 114 -23.76 0.78 6.79
N TYR A 115 -23.75 0.88 5.46
CA TYR A 115 -22.66 0.33 4.63
C TYR A 115 -21.30 0.97 4.91
N LEU A 116 -21.26 2.25 5.33
CA LEU A 116 -20.01 2.92 5.69
C LEU A 116 -19.41 2.37 6.99
N ALA A 117 -20.24 2.05 7.97
CA ALA A 117 -19.75 1.43 9.21
C ALA A 117 -19.17 0.03 8.95
N TYR A 118 -19.78 -0.77 8.07
CA TYR A 118 -19.14 -2.01 7.60
C TYR A 118 -17.83 -1.75 6.87
N PHE A 119 -17.81 -0.79 5.95
CA PHE A 119 -16.59 -0.46 5.20
C PHE A 119 -15.44 -0.04 6.11
N HIS A 120 -15.70 0.87 7.06
CA HIS A 120 -14.70 1.34 8.01
C HIS A 120 -14.24 0.24 8.97
N ARG A 121 -15.17 -0.63 9.44
CA ARG A 121 -14.82 -1.78 10.27
C ARG A 121 -13.95 -2.79 9.50
N GLY A 122 -14.30 -3.06 8.26
CA GLY A 122 -13.49 -3.88 7.35
C GLY A 122 -12.09 -3.31 7.15
N LEU A 123 -11.94 -1.99 7.06
CA LEU A 123 -10.66 -1.33 6.99
C LEU A 123 -9.86 -1.49 8.29
N ALA A 124 -10.50 -1.32 9.45
CA ALA A 124 -9.85 -1.55 10.74
C ALA A 124 -9.36 -3.01 10.86
N PHE A 125 -10.18 -3.99 10.54
CA PHE A 125 -9.78 -5.41 10.51
C PHE A 125 -8.63 -5.69 9.54
N TYR A 126 -8.66 -5.10 8.34
CA TYR A 126 -7.55 -5.24 7.39
C TYR A 126 -6.23 -4.72 7.97
N ARG A 127 -6.26 -3.55 8.64
CA ARG A 127 -5.09 -2.95 9.29
C ARG A 127 -4.58 -3.76 10.48
N LEU A 128 -5.48 -4.46 11.17
CA LEU A 128 -5.15 -5.39 12.25
C LEU A 128 -4.68 -6.77 11.73
N GLY A 129 -4.76 -7.01 10.43
CA GLY A 129 -4.40 -8.30 9.82
C GLY A 129 -5.50 -9.37 9.90
N ASP A 130 -6.69 -9.03 10.38
CA ASP A 130 -7.84 -9.94 10.41
C ASP A 130 -8.57 -9.93 9.06
N TYR A 131 -7.94 -10.58 8.08
CA TYR A 131 -8.43 -10.64 6.71
C TYR A 131 -9.82 -11.30 6.56
N PRO A 132 -10.15 -12.40 7.28
CA PRO A 132 -11.48 -12.99 7.22
C PRO A 132 -12.61 -12.03 7.62
N GLN A 133 -12.43 -11.28 8.71
CA GLN A 133 -13.41 -10.30 9.15
C GLN A 133 -13.50 -9.12 8.16
N ALA A 134 -12.35 -8.64 7.65
CA ALA A 134 -12.33 -7.61 6.63
C ALA A 134 -13.11 -8.01 5.38
N LEU A 135 -12.93 -9.25 4.87
CA LEU A 135 -13.70 -9.76 3.73
C LEU A 135 -15.19 -9.82 4.01
N THR A 136 -15.58 -10.26 5.21
CA THR A 136 -16.99 -10.32 5.63
C THR A 136 -17.63 -8.93 5.57
N ASP A 137 -16.96 -7.93 6.09
CA ASP A 137 -17.46 -6.55 6.14
C ASP A 137 -17.49 -5.88 4.75
N TYR A 138 -16.47 -6.10 3.91
CA TYR A 138 -16.52 -5.60 2.54
C TYR A 138 -17.60 -6.28 1.69
N ASN A 139 -17.85 -7.57 1.89
CA ASN A 139 -18.97 -8.26 1.24
C ASN A 139 -20.30 -7.64 1.66
N GLN A 140 -20.48 -7.32 2.93
CA GLN A 140 -21.69 -6.66 3.43
C GLN A 140 -21.82 -5.23 2.87
N THR A 141 -20.71 -4.48 2.80
CA THR A 141 -20.68 -3.16 2.18
C THR A 141 -21.14 -3.24 0.72
N ILE A 142 -20.62 -4.18 -0.06
CA ILE A 142 -20.97 -4.39 -1.47
C ILE A 142 -22.45 -4.80 -1.62
N ARG A 143 -22.96 -5.62 -0.72
CA ARG A 143 -24.38 -6.02 -0.72
C ARG A 143 -25.30 -4.82 -0.50
N LEU A 144 -24.96 -3.95 0.42
CA LEU A 144 -25.75 -2.75 0.76
C LEU A 144 -25.57 -1.63 -0.27
N LYS A 145 -24.37 -1.49 -0.83
CA LYS A 145 -24.03 -0.44 -1.80
C LYS A 145 -23.18 -1.02 -2.97
N PRO A 146 -23.80 -1.68 -3.95
CA PRO A 146 -23.08 -2.34 -5.05
C PRO A 146 -22.26 -1.41 -5.96
N THR A 147 -22.52 -0.11 -5.91
CA THR A 147 -21.79 0.90 -6.69
C THR A 147 -20.61 1.52 -5.95
N TYR A 148 -20.33 1.07 -4.70
CA TYR A 148 -19.27 1.65 -3.88
C TYR A 148 -17.91 1.04 -4.26
N TYR A 149 -17.21 1.68 -5.20
CA TYR A 149 -15.95 1.18 -5.79
C TYR A 149 -14.86 0.91 -4.76
N GLN A 150 -14.81 1.70 -3.68
CA GLN A 150 -13.80 1.54 -2.61
C GLN A 150 -13.92 0.18 -1.92
N ALA A 151 -15.12 -0.38 -1.77
CA ALA A 151 -15.30 -1.69 -1.15
C ALA A 151 -14.73 -2.80 -2.02
N TYR A 152 -14.90 -2.75 -3.34
CA TYR A 152 -14.24 -3.68 -4.26
C TYR A 152 -12.73 -3.50 -4.22
N TYR A 153 -12.24 -2.27 -4.29
CA TYR A 153 -10.80 -2.00 -4.23
C TYR A 153 -10.17 -2.57 -2.96
N ASN A 154 -10.73 -2.26 -1.78
CA ASN A 154 -10.19 -2.73 -0.51
C ASN A 154 -10.34 -4.25 -0.34
N ARG A 155 -11.44 -4.86 -0.83
CA ARG A 155 -11.57 -6.32 -0.85
C ARG A 155 -10.50 -6.95 -1.75
N GLY A 156 -10.21 -6.36 -2.90
CA GLY A 156 -9.10 -6.75 -3.78
C GLY A 156 -7.74 -6.69 -3.10
N LEU A 157 -7.48 -5.65 -2.30
CA LEU A 157 -6.25 -5.55 -1.49
C LEU A 157 -6.14 -6.68 -0.47
N VAL A 158 -7.24 -7.02 0.23
CA VAL A 158 -7.26 -8.15 1.16
C VAL A 158 -7.00 -9.46 0.43
N GLN A 159 -7.66 -9.69 -0.72
CA GLN A 159 -7.43 -10.88 -1.54
C GLN A 159 -5.96 -10.98 -2.00
N ALA A 160 -5.36 -9.87 -2.42
CA ALA A 160 -3.95 -9.82 -2.81
C ALA A 160 -3.01 -10.12 -1.63
N ALA A 161 -3.30 -9.58 -0.43
CA ALA A 161 -2.57 -9.87 0.79
C ALA A 161 -2.62 -11.36 1.17
N MET A 162 -3.78 -12.00 0.92
CA MET A 162 -3.97 -13.46 1.07
C MET A 162 -3.41 -14.27 -0.12
N LYS A 163 -2.77 -13.62 -1.10
CA LYS A 163 -2.25 -14.21 -2.35
C LYS A 163 -3.32 -14.84 -3.26
N ASN A 164 -4.58 -14.48 -3.08
CA ASN A 164 -5.70 -14.86 -3.93
C ASN A 164 -5.79 -13.91 -5.14
N TYR A 165 -4.71 -13.83 -5.93
CA TYR A 165 -4.58 -12.85 -7.01
C TYR A 165 -5.71 -12.88 -8.07
N PRO A 166 -6.26 -14.04 -8.47
CA PRO A 166 -7.40 -14.05 -9.40
C PRO A 166 -8.63 -13.33 -8.85
N LEU A 167 -8.93 -13.47 -7.55
CA LEU A 167 -10.03 -12.77 -6.89
C LEU A 167 -9.71 -11.28 -6.73
N ALA A 168 -8.46 -10.93 -6.40
CA ALA A 168 -8.02 -9.54 -6.37
C ALA A 168 -8.20 -8.85 -7.72
N LEU A 169 -7.81 -9.50 -8.83
CA LEU A 169 -8.02 -8.97 -10.19
C LEU A 169 -9.49 -8.74 -10.52
N ALA A 170 -10.37 -9.67 -10.14
CA ALA A 170 -11.81 -9.52 -10.33
C ALA A 170 -12.34 -8.27 -9.58
N ASP A 171 -11.90 -8.08 -8.35
CA ASP A 171 -12.29 -6.95 -7.51
C ASP A 171 -11.72 -5.61 -8.02
N PHE A 172 -10.44 -5.55 -8.40
CA PHE A 172 -9.87 -4.33 -9.00
C PHE A 172 -10.57 -3.98 -10.33
N ASN A 173 -10.89 -4.97 -11.15
CA ASN A 173 -11.68 -4.75 -12.37
C ASN A 173 -13.07 -4.18 -12.05
N GLN A 174 -13.74 -4.68 -11.01
CA GLN A 174 -15.05 -4.16 -10.61
C GLN A 174 -14.94 -2.75 -10.04
N SER A 175 -13.92 -2.46 -9.25
CA SER A 175 -13.64 -1.12 -8.76
C SER A 175 -13.47 -0.11 -9.91
N LEU A 176 -12.65 -0.45 -10.91
CA LEU A 176 -12.44 0.38 -12.09
C LEU A 176 -13.72 0.61 -12.91
N ARG A 177 -14.67 -0.34 -12.93
CA ARG A 177 -15.97 -0.17 -13.59
C ARG A 177 -16.92 0.74 -12.83
N GLN A 178 -16.82 0.79 -11.50
CA GLN A 178 -17.75 1.55 -10.65
C GLN A 178 -17.28 2.98 -10.36
N ILE A 179 -16.02 3.30 -10.59
CA ILE A 179 -15.50 4.63 -10.34
C ILE A 179 -16.06 5.62 -11.39
N THR A 180 -16.89 6.56 -10.97
CA THR A 180 -17.56 7.53 -11.83
C THR A 180 -16.84 8.88 -11.88
N ASN A 181 -16.18 9.25 -10.80
CA ASN A 181 -15.39 10.48 -10.73
C ASN A 181 -13.96 10.16 -11.14
N GLN A 182 -13.51 10.73 -12.25
CA GLN A 182 -12.14 10.58 -12.73
C GLN A 182 -11.20 11.31 -11.76
N GLN A 183 -10.72 10.57 -10.75
CA GLN A 183 -9.62 10.99 -9.88
C GLN A 183 -8.34 10.30 -10.41
N PRO A 184 -7.47 11.00 -11.15
CA PRO A 184 -6.32 10.38 -11.82
C PRO A 184 -5.43 9.60 -10.85
N ASP A 185 -5.17 10.14 -9.66
CA ASP A 185 -4.32 9.48 -8.67
C ASP A 185 -4.94 8.19 -8.12
N THR A 186 -6.26 8.19 -7.86
CA THR A 186 -6.98 6.99 -7.43
C THR A 186 -6.95 5.91 -8.50
N LEU A 187 -7.23 6.28 -9.75
CA LEU A 187 -7.15 5.35 -10.88
C LEU A 187 -5.73 4.81 -11.06
N ALA A 188 -4.71 5.68 -11.00
CA ALA A 188 -3.30 5.29 -11.10
C ALA A 188 -2.95 4.23 -10.06
N THR A 189 -3.46 4.38 -8.85
CA THR A 189 -3.21 3.39 -7.78
C THR A 189 -3.91 2.07 -8.04
N ILE A 190 -5.19 2.08 -8.41
CA ILE A 190 -5.91 0.83 -8.70
C ILE A 190 -5.23 0.09 -9.85
N TYR A 191 -4.79 0.79 -10.91
CA TYR A 191 -4.01 0.17 -11.99
C TYR A 191 -2.69 -0.40 -11.48
N ASN A 192 -1.96 0.35 -10.65
CA ASN A 192 -0.70 -0.14 -10.07
C ASN A 192 -0.90 -1.43 -9.27
N ASP A 193 -1.90 -1.50 -8.40
CA ASP A 193 -2.17 -2.66 -7.55
C ASP A 193 -2.73 -3.86 -8.34
N ARG A 194 -3.50 -3.59 -9.39
CA ARG A 194 -3.92 -4.63 -10.34
C ARG A 194 -2.71 -5.17 -11.11
N GLY A 195 -1.82 -4.29 -11.55
CA GLY A 195 -0.55 -4.64 -12.20
C GLY A 195 0.34 -5.52 -11.31
N LEU A 196 0.42 -5.26 -10.02
CA LEU A 196 1.14 -6.11 -9.06
C LEU A 196 0.51 -7.51 -8.96
N SER A 197 -0.82 -7.62 -8.99
CA SER A 197 -1.50 -8.91 -9.00
C SER A 197 -1.25 -9.68 -10.30
N HIS A 198 -1.21 -8.99 -11.45
CA HIS A 198 -0.80 -9.58 -12.72
C HIS A 198 0.67 -10.04 -12.69
N LEU A 199 1.57 -9.24 -12.12
CA LEU A 199 2.99 -9.58 -11.98
C LEU A 199 3.16 -10.84 -11.12
N ALA A 200 2.43 -10.95 -10.01
CA ALA A 200 2.45 -12.12 -9.13
C ALA A 200 1.96 -13.40 -9.82
N LEU A 201 1.09 -13.28 -10.82
CA LEU A 201 0.61 -14.38 -11.67
C LEU A 201 1.48 -14.60 -12.92
N HIS A 202 2.63 -13.92 -13.03
CA HIS A 202 3.51 -13.94 -14.21
C HIS A 202 2.83 -13.46 -15.52
N ASN A 203 1.75 -12.73 -15.43
CA ASN A 203 1.07 -12.10 -16.56
C ASN A 203 1.76 -10.78 -16.94
N PHE A 204 3.00 -10.85 -17.38
CA PHE A 204 3.89 -9.69 -17.56
C PHE A 204 3.35 -8.64 -18.53
N THR A 205 2.67 -9.07 -19.61
CA THR A 205 2.06 -8.13 -20.58
C THR A 205 0.99 -7.27 -19.95
N SER A 206 0.09 -7.90 -19.19
CA SER A 206 -0.98 -7.18 -18.47
C SER A 206 -0.42 -6.29 -17.36
N ALA A 207 0.57 -6.78 -16.61
CA ALA A 207 1.25 -5.99 -15.58
C ALA A 207 1.86 -4.72 -16.17
N LYS A 208 2.61 -4.85 -17.29
CA LYS A 208 3.22 -3.71 -18.00
C LYS A 208 2.17 -2.72 -18.50
N ALA A 209 1.06 -3.19 -19.04
CA ALA A 209 -0.03 -2.33 -19.49
C ALA A 209 -0.63 -1.53 -18.33
N ASP A 210 -0.87 -2.16 -17.19
CA ASP A 210 -1.41 -1.52 -16.01
C ASP A 210 -0.46 -0.48 -15.40
N PHE A 211 0.85 -0.79 -15.26
CA PHE A 211 1.83 0.18 -14.77
C PHE A 211 1.99 1.37 -15.72
N ASN A 212 1.94 1.15 -17.03
CA ASN A 212 1.95 2.23 -18.01
C ASN A 212 0.70 3.10 -17.90
N GLN A 213 -0.48 2.50 -17.66
CA GLN A 213 -1.70 3.25 -17.44
C GLN A 213 -1.63 4.07 -16.15
N ALA A 214 -1.05 3.52 -15.08
CA ALA A 214 -0.79 4.26 -13.85
C ALA A 214 0.12 5.47 -14.09
N LEU A 215 1.19 5.32 -14.89
CA LEU A 215 2.09 6.41 -15.26
C LEU A 215 1.48 7.44 -16.22
N TRP A 216 0.57 7.02 -17.08
CA TRP A 216 -0.18 7.96 -17.92
C TRP A 216 -1.06 8.89 -17.08
N LEU A 217 -1.67 8.34 -16.03
CA LEU A 217 -2.52 9.08 -15.09
C LEU A 217 -1.71 9.92 -14.10
N ASN A 218 -0.60 9.39 -13.61
CA ASN A 218 0.31 10.07 -12.67
C ASN A 218 1.76 9.78 -13.05
N LYS A 219 2.39 10.71 -13.75
CA LYS A 219 3.78 10.60 -14.21
C LYS A 219 4.81 10.57 -13.08
N ASN A 220 4.44 11.06 -11.90
CA ASN A 220 5.30 11.11 -10.71
C ASN A 220 5.11 9.89 -9.78
N ASN A 221 4.59 8.78 -10.30
CA ASN A 221 4.41 7.55 -9.55
C ASN A 221 5.72 6.73 -9.53
N ALA A 222 6.58 6.95 -8.55
CA ALA A 222 7.84 6.23 -8.38
C ALA A 222 7.64 4.71 -8.27
N SER A 223 6.56 4.28 -7.60
CA SER A 223 6.25 2.85 -7.43
C SER A 223 5.89 2.18 -8.74
N ALA A 224 5.17 2.84 -9.64
CA ALA A 224 4.85 2.29 -10.96
C ALA A 224 6.11 2.11 -11.81
N TYR A 225 7.06 3.04 -11.76
CA TYR A 225 8.37 2.85 -12.40
C TYR A 225 9.15 1.69 -11.78
N TYR A 226 9.19 1.58 -10.46
CA TYR A 226 9.82 0.45 -9.78
C TYR A 226 9.20 -0.89 -10.22
N ASN A 227 7.88 -0.96 -10.31
CA ASN A 227 7.15 -2.16 -10.73
C ASN A 227 7.39 -2.51 -12.20
N LEU A 228 7.49 -1.50 -13.09
CA LEU A 228 7.94 -1.70 -14.47
C LEU A 228 9.36 -2.25 -14.52
N ALA A 229 10.25 -1.76 -13.67
CA ALA A 229 11.62 -2.28 -13.59
C ALA A 229 11.64 -3.74 -13.15
N CYS A 230 10.82 -4.11 -12.15
CA CYS A 230 10.66 -5.50 -11.73
C CYS A 230 10.14 -6.39 -12.87
N THR A 231 9.16 -5.89 -13.62
CA THR A 231 8.60 -6.60 -14.78
C THR A 231 9.63 -6.78 -15.89
N ALA A 232 10.36 -5.72 -16.24
CA ALA A 232 11.43 -5.77 -17.24
C ALA A 232 12.55 -6.74 -16.84
N HIS A 233 12.93 -6.76 -15.54
CA HIS A 233 13.90 -7.72 -15.02
C HIS A 233 13.43 -9.17 -15.22
N GLN A 234 12.17 -9.49 -14.93
CA GLN A 234 11.60 -10.83 -15.12
C GLN A 234 11.59 -11.26 -16.60
N LEU A 235 11.49 -10.30 -17.50
CA LEU A 235 11.57 -10.52 -18.95
C LEU A 235 13.02 -10.58 -19.49
N GLY A 236 14.04 -10.36 -18.65
CA GLY A 236 15.45 -10.28 -19.07
C GLY A 236 15.82 -8.94 -19.76
N GLU A 237 14.92 -7.95 -19.75
CA GLU A 237 15.12 -6.61 -20.33
C GLU A 237 15.92 -5.73 -19.35
N TYR A 238 17.17 -6.10 -19.04
CA TYR A 238 17.94 -5.51 -17.95
C TYR A 238 18.22 -4.02 -18.12
N ASP A 239 18.52 -3.54 -19.34
CA ASP A 239 18.75 -2.12 -19.61
C ASP A 239 17.48 -1.29 -19.35
N ARG A 240 16.31 -1.80 -19.74
CA ARG A 240 15.02 -1.17 -19.45
C ARG A 240 14.73 -1.16 -17.96
N SER A 241 15.07 -2.25 -17.26
CA SER A 241 14.93 -2.32 -15.79
C SER A 241 15.74 -1.21 -15.11
N ILE A 242 17.02 -1.03 -15.51
CA ILE A 242 17.88 0.05 -14.98
C ILE A 242 17.29 1.42 -15.32
N ALA A 243 16.82 1.63 -16.55
CA ALA A 243 16.20 2.90 -16.94
C ALA A 243 14.98 3.25 -16.10
N HIS A 244 14.10 2.28 -15.84
CA HIS A 244 12.92 2.48 -14.97
C HIS A 244 13.32 2.73 -13.52
N LEU A 245 14.34 2.04 -12.98
CA LEU A 245 14.85 2.30 -11.62
C LEU A 245 15.46 3.71 -11.51
N ASN A 246 16.13 4.19 -12.56
CA ASN A 246 16.61 5.57 -12.59
C ASN A 246 15.46 6.57 -12.49
N GLN A 247 14.34 6.34 -13.19
CA GLN A 247 13.16 7.19 -13.09
C GLN A 247 12.52 7.14 -11.69
N ALA A 248 12.40 5.94 -11.10
CA ALA A 248 11.87 5.80 -9.73
C ALA A 248 12.72 6.60 -8.73
N ILE A 249 14.06 6.52 -8.82
CA ILE A 249 14.99 7.25 -7.96
C ILE A 249 14.96 8.76 -8.23
N ALA A 250 14.80 9.18 -9.48
CA ALA A 250 14.69 10.61 -9.81
C ALA A 250 13.44 11.26 -9.22
N ILE A 251 12.34 10.50 -9.13
CA ILE A 251 11.07 10.95 -8.53
C ILE A 251 11.15 10.90 -6.99
N ASP A 252 11.65 9.80 -6.44
CA ASP A 252 11.85 9.61 -5.00
C ASP A 252 13.32 9.27 -4.70
N PRO A 253 14.16 10.27 -4.38
CA PRO A 253 15.56 10.07 -4.04
C PRO A 253 15.80 9.26 -2.75
N PHE A 254 14.76 9.01 -1.95
CA PHE A 254 14.84 8.21 -0.73
C PHE A 254 14.27 6.79 -0.89
N TYR A 255 13.94 6.39 -2.11
CA TYR A 255 13.36 5.07 -2.39
C TYR A 255 14.42 3.95 -2.25
N ALA A 256 14.62 3.47 -1.04
CA ALA A 256 15.63 2.47 -0.69
C ALA A 256 15.60 1.23 -1.60
N ASP A 257 14.42 0.66 -1.85
CA ASP A 257 14.25 -0.55 -2.66
C ASP A 257 14.68 -0.36 -4.11
N ALA A 258 14.50 0.85 -4.67
CA ALA A 258 14.92 1.14 -6.04
C ALA A 258 16.45 1.16 -6.17
N TYR A 259 17.15 1.74 -5.20
CA TYR A 259 18.62 1.67 -5.15
C TYR A 259 19.11 0.23 -4.98
N ILE A 260 18.54 -0.51 -4.03
CA ILE A 260 18.93 -1.89 -3.77
C ILE A 260 18.72 -2.75 -5.03
N ARG A 261 17.57 -2.63 -5.66
CA ARG A 261 17.23 -3.38 -6.87
C ARG A 261 18.19 -3.04 -8.02
N ARG A 262 18.52 -1.75 -8.22
CA ARG A 262 19.48 -1.32 -9.25
C ARG A 262 20.88 -1.81 -8.94
N GLY A 263 21.30 -1.76 -7.66
CA GLY A 263 22.57 -2.30 -7.21
C GLY A 263 22.69 -3.81 -7.44
N LEU A 264 21.67 -4.58 -7.10
CA LEU A 264 21.63 -6.03 -7.35
C LEU A 264 21.73 -6.36 -8.85
N LEU A 265 21.00 -5.61 -9.69
CA LEU A 265 21.03 -5.80 -11.13
C LEU A 265 22.39 -5.41 -11.72
N ARG A 266 22.97 -4.31 -11.29
CA ARG A 266 24.34 -3.90 -11.69
C ARG A 266 25.38 -4.93 -11.28
N HIS A 267 25.27 -5.50 -10.08
CA HIS A 267 26.13 -6.59 -9.64
C HIS A 267 25.98 -7.82 -10.56
N GLN A 268 24.76 -8.23 -10.90
CA GLN A 268 24.48 -9.33 -11.83
C GLN A 268 25.12 -9.10 -13.20
N LEU A 269 25.20 -7.85 -13.65
CA LEU A 269 25.80 -7.44 -14.93
C LEU A 269 27.31 -7.20 -14.84
N GLY A 270 27.95 -7.37 -13.68
CA GLY A 270 29.38 -7.17 -13.47
C GLY A 270 29.81 -5.72 -13.21
N TYR A 271 28.86 -4.78 -13.04
CA TYR A 271 29.14 -3.37 -12.73
C TYR A 271 29.34 -3.17 -11.23
N TYR A 272 30.35 -3.82 -10.66
CA TYR A 272 30.52 -3.97 -9.20
C TYR A 272 30.64 -2.63 -8.45
N GLN A 273 31.41 -1.66 -8.96
CA GLN A 273 31.58 -0.37 -8.30
C GLN A 273 30.25 0.41 -8.22
N SER A 274 29.51 0.44 -9.31
CA SER A 274 28.19 1.09 -9.34
C SER A 274 27.16 0.32 -8.51
N ALA A 275 27.30 -1.00 -8.41
CA ALA A 275 26.46 -1.84 -7.57
C ALA A 275 26.66 -1.52 -6.07
N LEU A 276 27.93 -1.42 -5.64
CA LEU A 276 28.26 -1.07 -4.25
C LEU A 276 27.78 0.34 -3.90
N ALA A 277 27.93 1.30 -4.81
CA ALA A 277 27.42 2.66 -4.60
C ALA A 277 25.90 2.67 -4.36
N ASP A 278 25.14 1.95 -5.19
CA ASP A 278 23.68 1.85 -5.04
C ASP A 278 23.29 1.12 -3.76
N LEU A 279 23.93 -0.01 -3.44
CA LEU A 279 23.63 -0.78 -2.24
C LEU A 279 23.92 0.02 -0.96
N ASN A 280 24.99 0.81 -0.94
CA ASN A 280 25.29 1.70 0.19
C ASN A 280 24.22 2.80 0.34
N GLN A 281 23.74 3.41 -0.77
CA GLN A 281 22.64 4.38 -0.70
C GLN A 281 21.36 3.72 -0.20
N GLY A 282 20.98 2.55 -0.73
CA GLY A 282 19.81 1.82 -0.27
C GLY A 282 19.91 1.45 1.21
N ALA A 283 21.06 0.96 1.68
CA ALA A 283 21.31 0.65 3.09
C ALA A 283 21.14 1.90 3.98
N ASN A 284 21.73 3.04 3.58
CA ASN A 284 21.61 4.28 4.31
C ASN A 284 20.13 4.73 4.46
N HIS A 285 19.35 4.64 3.38
CA HIS A 285 17.91 4.96 3.42
C HIS A 285 17.13 4.00 4.35
N LEU A 286 17.42 2.70 4.32
CA LEU A 286 16.80 1.74 5.25
C LEU A 286 17.12 2.07 6.71
N TYR A 287 18.36 2.48 7.01
CA TYR A 287 18.76 2.86 8.36
C TYR A 287 17.95 4.06 8.86
N HIS A 288 17.83 5.12 8.07
CA HIS A 288 17.04 6.31 8.40
C HIS A 288 15.53 6.04 8.49
N GLN A 289 15.03 5.01 7.81
CA GLN A 289 13.65 4.54 7.92
C GLN A 289 13.40 3.65 9.15
N GLY A 290 14.42 3.37 9.97
CA GLY A 290 14.31 2.48 11.12
C GLY A 290 14.23 0.99 10.77
N LEU A 291 14.48 0.61 9.53
CA LEU A 291 14.41 -0.77 9.04
C LEU A 291 15.75 -1.49 9.28
N HIS A 292 16.15 -1.56 10.56
CA HIS A 292 17.48 -2.04 10.95
C HIS A 292 17.79 -3.48 10.52
N HIS A 293 16.80 -4.36 10.53
CA HIS A 293 17.01 -5.75 10.09
C HIS A 293 17.36 -5.79 8.58
N ASN A 294 16.64 -5.07 7.74
CA ASN A 294 16.91 -5.00 6.30
C ASN A 294 18.26 -4.33 6.03
N TYR A 295 18.58 -3.26 6.78
CA TYR A 295 19.88 -2.60 6.73
C TYR A 295 21.03 -3.58 6.96
N GLN A 296 20.99 -4.41 8.03
CA GLN A 296 22.02 -5.40 8.31
C GLN A 296 22.17 -6.45 7.20
N GLN A 297 21.06 -6.85 6.59
CA GLN A 297 21.10 -7.77 5.46
C GLN A 297 21.82 -7.18 4.24
N ILE A 298 21.59 -5.90 3.94
CA ILE A 298 22.28 -5.23 2.83
C ILE A 298 23.77 -5.03 3.14
N LEU A 299 24.14 -4.69 4.37
CA LEU A 299 25.57 -4.62 4.77
C LEU A 299 26.29 -5.95 4.58
N ALA A 300 25.68 -7.06 4.98
CA ALA A 300 26.26 -8.38 4.79
C ALA A 300 26.48 -8.69 3.28
N LEU A 301 25.53 -8.26 2.43
CA LEU A 301 25.68 -8.40 0.97
C LEU A 301 26.80 -7.54 0.40
N ILE A 302 26.94 -6.30 0.86
CA ILE A 302 28.04 -5.38 0.45
C ILE A 302 29.39 -6.01 0.80
N GLU A 303 29.54 -6.54 2.02
CA GLU A 303 30.76 -7.21 2.46
C GLU A 303 31.08 -8.44 1.57
N GLN A 304 30.08 -9.26 1.27
CA GLN A 304 30.24 -10.41 0.39
C GLN A 304 30.73 -10.01 -1.02
N ILE A 305 30.21 -8.90 -1.58
CA ILE A 305 30.63 -8.37 -2.88
C ILE A 305 32.09 -7.87 -2.79
N HIS A 306 32.48 -7.20 -1.70
CA HIS A 306 33.85 -6.77 -1.48
C HIS A 306 34.83 -7.96 -1.44
N GLN A 307 34.52 -9.00 -0.69
CA GLN A 307 35.35 -10.22 -0.61
C GLN A 307 35.47 -10.89 -1.98
N GLN A 308 34.40 -10.89 -2.77
CA GLN A 308 34.41 -11.42 -4.12
C GLN A 308 35.32 -10.62 -5.04
N LEU A 309 35.30 -9.29 -4.96
CA LEU A 309 36.20 -8.41 -5.74
C LEU A 309 37.68 -8.61 -5.39
N LEU A 310 38.00 -8.80 -4.12
CA LEU A 310 39.36 -9.06 -3.65
C LEU A 310 39.90 -10.42 -4.12
N SER A 311 39.00 -11.38 -4.38
CA SER A 311 39.37 -12.72 -4.88
C SER A 311 39.53 -12.82 -6.39
N LEU A 312 39.14 -11.78 -7.14
CA LEU A 312 39.36 -11.75 -8.60
C LEU A 312 40.87 -11.57 -8.91
N PRO A 313 41.44 -12.33 -9.86
CA PRO A 313 42.79 -12.12 -10.26
C PRO A 313 42.99 -10.71 -10.81
N SER A 314 44.06 -10.03 -10.39
CA SER A 314 44.40 -8.70 -10.91
C SER A 314 44.48 -8.78 -12.44
N PRO A 315 43.91 -7.80 -13.17
CA PRO A 315 44.09 -7.79 -14.62
C PRO A 315 45.57 -7.82 -14.91
N ILE A 316 46.01 -8.81 -15.69
CA ILE A 316 47.36 -8.88 -16.21
C ILE A 316 47.54 -7.64 -17.09
N VAL A 317 48.38 -6.71 -16.65
CA VAL A 317 48.73 -5.47 -17.36
C VAL A 317 49.55 -5.81 -18.61
#